data_d44448f46cc32c480b65a28ebafdb781
#
_entry.id   d44448f46cc32c480b65a28ebafdb781
#
_cell.length_a   1.000
_cell.length_b   1.000
_cell.length_c   1.000
_cell.angle_alpha   90.00
_cell.angle_beta   90.00
_cell.angle_gamma   90.00
#
_symmetry.space_group_name_H-M   'P 1'
#
loop_
_entity.id
_entity.type
_entity.pdbx_description
1 polymer ?
#
loop_
_entity_poly.entity_id
_entity_poly.type
_entity_poly.pdbx_seq_one_letter_code
_entity_poly.pdbx_strand_id
1 'polypeptide(L)'
;MAVAHRGDPYAVRENTLPSLRSALRRGADAVEIDVRLTRDGVPVLLHDATLERLWGYELPLAEVTSRELREVTANGVPTLQEALTAICESPAARPLIDFPDPAAVRATVAAVQDSGFAHRTYYCGGAAAMLAVRAASADAEIALTWTTLAPPAPTLLAAIRPRWLNYRFGLLTKDLVDHIHTTGHLAAAWTPDTRFTMKRLLRQGVDSLTTNRVDCLRGLLAQ
;
A
#
# COMPACT_ATOMS: atom_id res chain seq x y z
N MET A 1 -1.75 -13.44 4.10
CA MET A 1 -2.67 -12.40 3.61
C MET A 1 -2.33 -12.05 2.17
N ALA A 2 -3.33 -11.92 1.29
CA ALA A 2 -3.13 -11.53 -0.12
C ALA A 2 -3.44 -10.04 -0.29
N VAL A 3 -2.40 -9.26 -0.59
CA VAL A 3 -2.51 -7.81 -0.83
C VAL A 3 -2.36 -7.53 -2.31
N ALA A 4 -3.34 -6.86 -2.89
CA ALA A 4 -3.32 -6.45 -4.29
C ALA A 4 -2.58 -5.11 -4.44
N HIS A 5 -1.43 -5.10 -5.12
CA HIS A 5 -0.59 -3.94 -5.35
C HIS A 5 -1.24 -3.00 -6.37
N ARG A 6 -1.64 -1.81 -5.94
CA ARG A 6 -2.32 -0.80 -6.78
C ARG A 6 -3.62 -1.30 -7.43
N GLY A 7 -4.25 -2.31 -6.81
CA GLY A 7 -5.40 -3.01 -7.36
C GLY A 7 -5.03 -4.23 -8.21
N ASP A 8 -5.45 -4.27 -9.48
CA ASP A 8 -5.23 -5.39 -10.41
C ASP A 8 -4.54 -4.88 -11.70
N PRO A 9 -3.25 -4.47 -11.63
CA PRO A 9 -2.58 -3.72 -12.69
C PRO A 9 -2.34 -4.53 -13.97
N TYR A 10 -2.41 -5.86 -13.93
CA TYR A 10 -2.32 -6.70 -15.14
C TYR A 10 -3.62 -6.75 -15.94
N ALA A 11 -4.76 -6.39 -15.34
CA ALA A 11 -6.05 -6.40 -16.00
C ALA A 11 -6.58 -4.99 -16.27
N VAL A 12 -6.30 -4.04 -15.37
CA VAL A 12 -6.86 -2.69 -15.40
C VAL A 12 -5.79 -1.70 -14.94
N ARG A 13 -5.80 -0.47 -15.48
CA ARG A 13 -4.86 0.59 -15.07
C ARG A 13 -4.79 0.72 -13.54
N GLU A 14 -3.57 0.65 -12.99
CA GLU A 14 -3.28 0.74 -11.56
C GLU A 14 -3.86 2.01 -10.90
N ASN A 15 -4.09 1.95 -9.59
CA ASN A 15 -4.58 3.08 -8.79
C ASN A 15 -5.86 3.74 -9.33
N THR A 16 -6.75 2.96 -9.96
CA THR A 16 -8.06 3.40 -10.43
C THR A 16 -9.18 2.62 -9.76
N LEU A 17 -10.38 3.19 -9.62
CA LEU A 17 -11.52 2.47 -9.02
C LEU A 17 -11.83 1.14 -9.71
N PRO A 18 -11.79 1.03 -11.06
CA PRO A 18 -11.95 -0.26 -11.73
C PRO A 18 -10.89 -1.30 -11.32
N SER A 19 -9.61 -0.88 -11.11
CA SER A 19 -8.53 -1.75 -10.67
C SER A 19 -8.76 -2.25 -9.24
N LEU A 20 -9.14 -1.36 -8.32
CA LEU A 20 -9.44 -1.71 -6.93
C LEU A 20 -10.59 -2.73 -6.87
N ARG A 21 -11.70 -2.46 -7.57
CA ARG A 21 -12.84 -3.37 -7.64
C ARG A 21 -12.49 -4.72 -8.31
N SER A 22 -11.60 -4.72 -9.30
CA SER A 22 -11.11 -5.98 -9.91
C SER A 22 -10.35 -6.82 -8.89
N ALA A 23 -9.44 -6.22 -8.12
CA ALA A 23 -8.70 -6.89 -7.05
C ALA A 23 -9.63 -7.52 -5.98
N LEU A 24 -10.66 -6.78 -5.57
CA LEU A 24 -11.65 -7.27 -4.61
C LEU A 24 -12.43 -8.48 -5.15
N ARG A 25 -12.88 -8.44 -6.41
CA ARG A 25 -13.54 -9.59 -7.05
C ARG A 25 -12.63 -10.82 -7.15
N ARG A 26 -11.32 -10.62 -7.24
CA ARG A 26 -10.30 -11.69 -7.21
C ARG A 26 -9.96 -12.15 -5.80
N GLY A 27 -10.62 -11.60 -4.78
CA GLY A 27 -10.53 -12.04 -3.38
C GLY A 27 -9.33 -11.46 -2.63
N ALA A 28 -8.87 -10.27 -2.95
CA ALA A 28 -7.84 -9.58 -2.16
C ALA A 28 -8.30 -9.39 -0.70
N ASP A 29 -7.42 -9.71 0.26
CA ASP A 29 -7.64 -9.43 1.69
C ASP A 29 -7.38 -7.94 2.01
N ALA A 30 -6.48 -7.34 1.24
CA ALA A 30 -6.21 -5.90 1.29
C ALA A 30 -5.88 -5.39 -0.12
N VAL A 31 -6.12 -4.10 -0.34
CA VAL A 31 -5.72 -3.42 -1.57
C VAL A 31 -4.75 -2.32 -1.19
N GLU A 32 -3.55 -2.41 -1.74
CA GLU A 32 -2.53 -1.37 -1.59
C GLU A 32 -2.78 -0.27 -2.62
N ILE A 33 -2.61 0.98 -2.18
CA ILE A 33 -2.83 2.20 -2.96
C ILE A 33 -1.76 3.24 -2.63
N ASP A 34 -1.22 3.89 -3.66
CA ASP A 34 -0.26 4.97 -3.52
C ASP A 34 -0.98 6.32 -3.39
N VAL A 35 -0.65 7.11 -2.37
CA VAL A 35 -1.31 8.41 -2.15
C VAL A 35 -0.32 9.57 -2.28
N ARG A 36 -0.72 10.55 -3.09
CA ARG A 36 -0.05 11.85 -3.27
C ARG A 36 -1.05 12.99 -3.12
N LEU A 37 -0.55 14.22 -3.07
CA LEU A 37 -1.38 15.43 -3.01
C LEU A 37 -1.37 16.16 -4.34
N THR A 38 -2.53 16.68 -4.71
CA THR A 38 -2.68 17.71 -5.73
C THR A 38 -2.18 19.07 -5.23
N ARG A 39 -2.06 20.07 -6.12
CA ARG A 39 -1.69 21.46 -5.77
C ARG A 39 -2.59 22.08 -4.69
N ASP A 40 -3.87 21.76 -4.72
CA ASP A 40 -4.87 22.22 -3.73
C ASP A 40 -4.97 21.31 -2.49
N GLY A 41 -4.02 20.36 -2.32
CA GLY A 41 -3.87 19.55 -1.11
C GLY A 41 -4.85 18.39 -1.00
N VAL A 42 -5.53 18.00 -2.07
CA VAL A 42 -6.45 16.85 -2.07
C VAL A 42 -5.67 15.55 -2.22
N PRO A 43 -5.84 14.56 -1.31
CA PRO A 43 -5.23 13.23 -1.46
C PRO A 43 -5.88 12.46 -2.61
N VAL A 44 -5.04 12.01 -3.57
CA VAL A 44 -5.45 11.24 -4.77
C VAL A 44 -4.55 10.03 -4.96
N LEU A 45 -4.99 9.06 -5.77
CA LEU A 45 -4.24 7.83 -6.02
C LEU A 45 -3.31 7.98 -7.23
N LEU A 46 -2.02 8.10 -6.97
CA LEU A 46 -0.98 8.11 -8.01
C LEU A 46 0.38 7.72 -7.42
N HIS A 47 1.07 6.77 -8.05
CA HIS A 47 2.43 6.40 -7.65
C HIS A 47 3.46 7.44 -8.08
N ASP A 48 3.44 7.83 -9.36
CA ASP A 48 4.46 8.70 -9.95
C ASP A 48 4.24 10.17 -9.56
N ALA A 49 5.28 10.97 -9.64
CA ALA A 49 5.15 12.41 -9.39
C ALA A 49 4.45 13.15 -10.54
N THR A 50 4.38 12.53 -11.74
CA THR A 50 3.77 13.09 -12.94
C THR A 50 2.66 12.19 -13.49
N LEU A 51 1.85 12.73 -14.37
CA LEU A 51 0.79 12.01 -15.08
C LEU A 51 1.29 11.25 -16.31
N GLU A 52 2.60 11.34 -16.64
CA GLU A 52 3.15 10.90 -17.93
C GLU A 52 2.93 9.41 -18.20
N ARG A 53 3.41 8.53 -17.33
CA ARG A 53 3.39 7.08 -17.56
C ARG A 53 1.99 6.50 -17.76
N LEU A 54 1.03 6.96 -16.98
CA LEU A 54 -0.33 6.39 -16.99
C LEU A 54 -1.33 7.17 -17.84
N TRP A 55 -1.11 8.48 -17.99
CA TRP A 55 -2.09 9.39 -18.60
C TRP A 55 -1.56 10.12 -19.83
N GLY A 56 -0.25 10.02 -20.12
CA GLY A 56 0.38 10.60 -21.31
C GLY A 56 0.64 12.11 -21.24
N TYR A 57 0.58 12.71 -20.05
CA TYR A 57 0.82 14.14 -19.84
C TYR A 57 2.09 14.36 -19.01
N GLU A 58 3.06 15.07 -19.55
CA GLU A 58 4.27 15.55 -18.83
C GLU A 58 3.90 16.66 -17.83
N LEU A 59 3.04 16.32 -16.86
CA LEU A 59 2.43 17.26 -15.94
C LEU A 59 2.65 16.79 -14.50
N PRO A 60 3.41 17.55 -13.67
CA PRO A 60 3.58 17.22 -12.26
C PRO A 60 2.26 17.32 -11.50
N LEU A 61 1.94 16.30 -10.71
CA LEU A 61 0.72 16.29 -9.90
C LEU A 61 0.64 17.50 -8.94
N ALA A 62 1.79 17.91 -8.38
CA ALA A 62 1.88 19.04 -7.47
C ALA A 62 1.54 20.40 -8.11
N GLU A 63 1.47 20.47 -9.44
CA GLU A 63 1.10 21.68 -10.20
C GLU A 63 -0.38 21.69 -10.63
N VAL A 64 -1.13 20.59 -10.37
CA VAL A 64 -2.50 20.40 -10.84
C VAL A 64 -3.45 20.40 -9.65
N THR A 65 -4.56 21.15 -9.76
CA THR A 65 -5.66 21.03 -8.79
C THR A 65 -6.45 19.74 -9.00
N SER A 66 -7.17 19.32 -7.98
CA SER A 66 -8.05 18.15 -8.07
C SER A 66 -9.10 18.26 -9.19
N ARG A 67 -9.57 19.46 -9.47
CA ARG A 67 -10.48 19.73 -10.57
C ARG A 67 -9.80 19.55 -11.94
N GLU A 68 -8.64 20.18 -12.16
CA GLU A 68 -7.86 20.04 -13.40
C GLU A 68 -7.46 18.58 -13.64
N LEU A 69 -7.07 17.86 -12.57
CA LEU A 69 -6.75 16.44 -12.62
C LEU A 69 -7.93 15.60 -13.13
N ARG A 70 -9.14 15.85 -12.65
CA ARG A 70 -10.35 15.18 -13.13
C ARG A 70 -10.60 15.44 -14.61
N GLU A 71 -10.43 16.67 -15.08
CA GLU A 71 -10.61 17.06 -16.47
C GLU A 71 -9.61 16.35 -17.39
N VAL A 72 -8.29 16.41 -17.09
CA VAL A 72 -7.25 15.82 -17.96
C VAL A 72 -7.25 14.29 -17.92
N THR A 73 -7.66 13.65 -16.84
CA THR A 73 -7.70 12.18 -16.72
C THR A 73 -9.10 11.59 -16.97
N ALA A 74 -10.06 12.38 -17.37
CA ALA A 74 -11.48 11.98 -17.53
C ALA A 74 -12.02 11.24 -16.28
N ASN A 75 -11.75 11.77 -15.09
CA ASN A 75 -12.04 11.18 -13.78
C ASN A 75 -11.35 9.83 -13.52
N GLY A 76 -10.27 9.54 -14.21
CA GLY A 76 -9.56 8.25 -14.07
C GLY A 76 -8.71 8.14 -12.83
N VAL A 77 -8.18 9.25 -12.28
CA VAL A 77 -7.46 9.30 -11.00
C VAL A 77 -8.46 9.57 -9.88
N PRO A 78 -8.74 8.61 -8.99
CA PRO A 78 -9.68 8.81 -7.90
C PRO A 78 -9.06 9.59 -6.74
N THR A 79 -9.90 10.25 -5.97
CA THR A 79 -9.54 10.74 -4.64
C THR A 79 -9.37 9.58 -3.66
N LEU A 80 -8.63 9.80 -2.57
CA LEU A 80 -8.52 8.82 -1.48
C LEU A 80 -9.90 8.45 -0.93
N GLN A 81 -10.81 9.40 -0.76
CA GLN A 81 -12.14 9.13 -0.25
C GLN A 81 -12.94 8.16 -1.14
N GLU A 82 -12.88 8.35 -2.46
CA GLU A 82 -13.53 7.45 -3.43
C GLU A 82 -12.92 6.05 -3.37
N ALA A 83 -11.59 5.96 -3.21
CA ALA A 83 -10.89 4.67 -3.09
C ALA A 83 -11.21 3.95 -1.79
N LEU A 84 -11.21 4.63 -0.64
CA LEU A 84 -11.59 4.07 0.65
C LEU A 84 -13.01 3.52 0.62
N THR A 85 -13.95 4.30 0.06
CA THR A 85 -15.34 3.86 -0.12
C THR A 85 -15.41 2.58 -0.95
N ALA A 86 -14.74 2.55 -2.12
CA ALA A 86 -14.75 1.39 -3.01
C ALA A 86 -14.12 0.13 -2.38
N ILE A 87 -13.03 0.26 -1.62
CA ILE A 87 -12.40 -0.88 -0.94
C ILE A 87 -13.30 -1.37 0.20
N CYS A 88 -13.88 -0.46 0.96
CA CYS A 88 -14.70 -0.78 2.12
C CYS A 88 -16.12 -1.26 1.79
N GLU A 89 -16.57 -1.20 0.51
CA GLU A 89 -17.73 -1.94 0.01
C GLU A 89 -17.58 -3.46 0.29
N SER A 90 -16.35 -3.99 0.31
CA SER A 90 -16.06 -5.36 0.75
C SER A 90 -15.80 -5.38 2.27
N PRO A 91 -16.66 -6.03 3.09
CA PRO A 91 -16.52 -6.00 4.56
C PRO A 91 -15.20 -6.57 5.07
N ALA A 92 -14.60 -7.52 4.38
CA ALA A 92 -13.35 -8.18 4.78
C ALA A 92 -12.08 -7.49 4.28
N ALA A 93 -12.17 -6.69 3.21
CA ALA A 93 -10.99 -6.09 2.61
C ALA A 93 -10.51 -4.85 3.37
N ARG A 94 -9.20 -4.61 3.36
CA ARG A 94 -8.54 -3.52 4.07
C ARG A 94 -7.79 -2.60 3.10
N PRO A 95 -7.87 -1.26 3.24
CA PRO A 95 -6.94 -0.37 2.57
C PRO A 95 -5.54 -0.47 3.18
N LEU A 96 -4.50 -0.61 2.33
CA LEU A 96 -3.09 -0.41 2.67
C LEU A 96 -2.61 0.83 1.92
N ILE A 97 -2.21 1.87 2.62
CA ILE A 97 -1.79 3.14 2.01
C ILE A 97 -0.27 3.22 2.00
N ASP A 98 0.33 3.34 0.81
CA ASP A 98 1.74 3.69 0.64
C ASP A 98 1.93 5.17 0.35
N PHE A 99 3.08 5.70 0.78
CA PHE A 99 3.44 7.09 0.61
C PHE A 99 4.70 7.23 -0.27
N PRO A 100 4.55 7.37 -1.59
CA PRO A 100 5.68 7.74 -2.45
C PRO A 100 6.28 9.10 -2.10
N ASP A 101 5.50 9.96 -1.43
CA ASP A 101 5.91 11.26 -0.91
C ASP A 101 5.45 11.42 0.55
N PRO A 102 6.37 11.52 1.53
CA PRO A 102 6.02 11.73 2.93
C PRO A 102 5.22 13.01 3.21
N ALA A 103 5.27 14.01 2.34
CA ALA A 103 4.48 15.24 2.49
C ALA A 103 2.96 14.98 2.47
N ALA A 104 2.52 13.88 1.85
CA ALA A 104 1.12 13.49 1.80
C ALA A 104 0.57 12.92 3.12
N VAL A 105 1.43 12.50 4.05
CA VAL A 105 1.04 11.74 5.25
C VAL A 105 -0.03 12.47 6.07
N ARG A 106 0.19 13.72 6.43
CA ARG A 106 -0.70 14.45 7.34
C ARG A 106 -2.13 14.59 6.79
N ALA A 107 -2.24 15.01 5.54
CA ALA A 107 -3.53 15.18 4.87
C ALA A 107 -4.23 13.82 4.67
N THR A 108 -3.47 12.78 4.32
CA THR A 108 -3.98 11.42 4.13
C THR A 108 -4.52 10.83 5.44
N VAL A 109 -3.76 10.93 6.54
CA VAL A 109 -4.20 10.40 7.85
C VAL A 109 -5.46 11.12 8.33
N ALA A 110 -5.53 12.44 8.18
CA ALA A 110 -6.73 13.21 8.51
C ALA A 110 -7.95 12.74 7.66
N ALA A 111 -7.78 12.63 6.34
CA ALA A 111 -8.85 12.16 5.46
C ALA A 111 -9.32 10.73 5.81
N VAL A 112 -8.42 9.84 6.21
CA VAL A 112 -8.77 8.48 6.68
C VAL A 112 -9.57 8.54 7.98
N GLN A 113 -9.19 9.38 8.93
CA GLN A 113 -9.94 9.58 10.18
C GLN A 113 -11.35 10.11 9.92
N ASP A 114 -11.47 11.12 9.07
CA ASP A 114 -12.75 11.74 8.70
C ASP A 114 -13.66 10.79 7.92
N SER A 115 -13.09 9.82 7.20
CA SER A 115 -13.86 8.83 6.42
C SER A 115 -14.58 7.78 7.27
N GLY A 116 -14.20 7.61 8.54
CA GLY A 116 -14.67 6.54 9.42
C GLY A 116 -14.02 5.17 9.16
N PHE A 117 -13.10 5.04 8.20
CA PHE A 117 -12.43 3.77 7.85
C PHE A 117 -11.08 3.57 8.54
N ALA A 118 -10.69 4.43 9.48
CA ALA A 118 -9.40 4.37 10.17
C ALA A 118 -9.15 3.00 10.83
N HIS A 119 -10.15 2.37 11.41
CA HIS A 119 -10.07 1.07 12.08
C HIS A 119 -9.77 -0.10 11.14
N ARG A 120 -9.93 0.07 9.81
CA ARG A 120 -9.65 -0.93 8.78
C ARG A 120 -8.38 -0.61 7.99
N THR A 121 -7.94 0.64 8.01
CA THR A 121 -6.81 1.12 7.21
C THR A 121 -5.49 0.90 7.94
N TYR A 122 -4.46 0.50 7.20
CA TYR A 122 -3.08 0.48 7.68
C TYR A 122 -2.16 1.11 6.65
N TYR A 123 -0.94 1.43 7.06
CA TYR A 123 -0.03 2.27 6.29
C TYR A 123 1.29 1.57 6.05
N CYS A 124 1.89 1.74 4.87
CA CYS A 124 3.26 1.32 4.59
C CYS A 124 4.11 2.45 4.03
N GLY A 125 5.41 2.25 4.08
CA GLY A 125 6.39 3.20 3.58
C GLY A 125 7.69 3.18 4.37
N GLY A 126 8.63 4.02 3.94
CA GLY A 126 9.93 4.17 4.60
C GLY A 126 9.85 4.88 5.97
N ALA A 127 10.97 4.89 6.70
CA ALA A 127 11.03 5.39 8.06
C ALA A 127 10.47 6.80 8.26
N ALA A 128 10.79 7.73 7.35
CA ALA A 128 10.32 9.13 7.46
C ALA A 128 8.79 9.23 7.40
N ALA A 129 8.16 8.54 6.44
CA ALA A 129 6.70 8.51 6.32
C ALA A 129 6.05 7.84 7.54
N MET A 130 6.61 6.71 8.00
CA MET A 130 6.03 5.98 9.13
C MET A 130 6.19 6.68 10.49
N LEU A 131 7.26 7.44 10.69
CA LEU A 131 7.36 8.36 11.83
C LEU A 131 6.31 9.47 11.78
N ALA A 132 6.07 10.04 10.59
CA ALA A 132 5.03 11.06 10.41
C ALA A 132 3.61 10.47 10.61
N VAL A 133 3.34 9.24 10.14
CA VAL A 133 2.08 8.53 10.41
C VAL A 133 1.88 8.34 11.91
N ARG A 134 2.92 7.87 12.63
CA ARG A 134 2.83 7.65 14.08
C ARG A 134 2.61 8.95 14.85
N ALA A 135 3.22 10.05 14.39
CA ALA A 135 2.99 11.38 14.97
C ALA A 135 1.56 11.89 14.72
N ALA A 136 0.96 11.58 13.56
CA ALA A 136 -0.40 11.98 13.21
C ALA A 136 -1.48 11.07 13.84
N SER A 137 -1.16 9.79 14.09
CA SER A 137 -2.09 8.81 14.67
C SER A 137 -1.33 7.82 15.56
N ALA A 138 -1.56 7.94 16.88
CA ALA A 138 -0.86 7.13 17.89
C ALA A 138 -1.14 5.62 17.76
N ASP A 139 -2.33 5.26 17.26
CA ASP A 139 -2.80 3.87 17.17
C ASP A 139 -2.79 3.31 15.74
N ALA A 140 -2.22 4.05 14.77
CA ALA A 140 -2.14 3.59 13.38
C ALA A 140 -1.44 2.22 13.29
N GLU A 141 -2.02 1.29 12.53
CA GLU A 141 -1.34 0.05 12.16
C GLU A 141 -0.32 0.35 11.05
N ILE A 142 0.94 -0.02 11.24
CA ILE A 142 2.06 0.33 10.38
C ILE A 142 2.78 -0.90 9.88
N ALA A 143 3.09 -0.91 8.59
CA ALA A 143 4.02 -1.80 7.91
C ALA A 143 5.28 -1.01 7.51
N LEU A 144 6.36 -1.14 8.27
CA LEU A 144 7.62 -0.44 7.97
C LEU A 144 8.29 -1.09 6.76
N THR A 145 8.37 -0.36 5.65
CA THR A 145 9.07 -0.80 4.45
C THR A 145 10.57 -0.70 4.65
N TRP A 146 11.28 -1.83 4.43
CA TRP A 146 12.71 -1.98 4.64
C TRP A 146 13.41 -2.60 3.44
N THR A 147 14.51 -2.02 3.01
CA THR A 147 15.16 -2.35 1.72
C THR A 147 16.60 -2.86 1.86
N THR A 148 17.10 -3.06 3.09
CA THR A 148 18.46 -3.55 3.36
C THR A 148 18.42 -4.83 4.18
N LEU A 149 19.53 -5.60 4.17
CA LEU A 149 19.68 -6.81 4.99
C LEU A 149 19.91 -6.50 6.49
N ALA A 150 20.54 -5.36 6.77
CA ALA A 150 20.69 -4.91 8.16
C ALA A 150 19.29 -4.61 8.74
N PRO A 151 18.94 -5.19 9.91
CA PRO A 151 17.62 -4.93 10.51
C PRO A 151 17.45 -3.46 10.90
N PRO A 152 16.21 -2.97 10.99
CA PRO A 152 15.93 -1.64 11.53
C PRO A 152 16.48 -1.49 12.95
N ALA A 153 17.04 -0.32 13.27
CA ALA A 153 17.55 -0.05 14.61
C ALA A 153 16.42 -0.18 15.65
N PRO A 154 16.71 -0.74 16.85
CA PRO A 154 15.72 -0.88 17.93
C PRO A 154 15.07 0.46 18.34
N THR A 155 15.81 1.56 18.31
CA THR A 155 15.30 2.90 18.57
C THR A 155 14.26 3.34 17.53
N LEU A 156 14.47 3.01 16.26
CA LEU A 156 13.51 3.27 15.18
C LEU A 156 12.25 2.42 15.36
N LEU A 157 12.40 1.13 15.66
CA LEU A 157 11.26 0.24 15.91
C LEU A 157 10.44 0.73 17.11
N ALA A 158 11.10 1.16 18.20
CA ALA A 158 10.42 1.70 19.37
C ALA A 158 9.66 3.01 19.06
N ALA A 159 10.22 3.87 18.20
CA ALA A 159 9.56 5.12 17.79
C ALA A 159 8.36 4.89 16.86
N ILE A 160 8.47 4.01 15.87
CA ILE A 160 7.42 3.72 14.89
C ILE A 160 6.38 2.74 15.46
N ARG A 161 6.79 1.76 16.24
CA ARG A 161 5.96 0.64 16.74
C ARG A 161 5.22 -0.06 15.59
N PRO A 162 5.94 -0.58 14.57
CA PRO A 162 5.30 -1.23 13.44
C PRO A 162 4.72 -2.58 13.89
N ARG A 163 3.59 -2.97 13.31
CA ARG A 163 3.08 -4.34 13.40
C ARG A 163 3.77 -5.27 12.41
N TRP A 164 4.12 -4.71 11.22
CA TRP A 164 4.67 -5.46 10.09
C TRP A 164 6.05 -4.91 9.72
N LEU A 165 6.98 -5.82 9.42
CA LEU A 165 8.21 -5.48 8.71
C LEU A 165 8.05 -5.90 7.25
N ASN A 166 7.99 -4.91 6.35
CA ASN A 166 7.66 -5.08 4.94
C ASN A 166 8.91 -5.02 4.07
N TYR A 167 9.44 -6.18 3.68
CA TYR A 167 10.69 -6.30 2.94
C TYR A 167 10.47 -6.51 1.44
N ARG A 168 11.45 -6.04 0.64
CA ARG A 168 11.56 -6.49 -0.74
C ARG A 168 11.73 -8.02 -0.76
N PHE A 169 10.91 -8.73 -1.54
CA PHE A 169 10.80 -10.20 -1.52
C PHE A 169 12.14 -10.95 -1.68
N GLY A 170 13.13 -10.35 -2.38
CA GLY A 170 14.46 -10.94 -2.59
C GLY A 170 15.34 -10.96 -1.34
N LEU A 171 15.04 -10.16 -0.32
CA LEU A 171 15.80 -10.08 0.93
C LEU A 171 15.33 -11.12 1.97
N LEU A 172 14.12 -11.64 1.84
CA LEU A 172 13.54 -12.55 2.82
C LEU A 172 14.11 -13.96 2.67
N THR A 173 14.74 -14.43 3.76
CA THR A 173 15.14 -15.79 4.00
C THR A 173 14.30 -16.38 5.14
N LYS A 174 14.33 -17.70 5.32
CA LYS A 174 13.64 -18.35 6.46
C LYS A 174 14.13 -17.79 7.80
N ASP A 175 15.45 -17.64 7.95
CA ASP A 175 16.06 -17.14 9.20
C ASP A 175 15.65 -15.71 9.51
N LEU A 176 15.56 -14.84 8.47
CA LEU A 176 15.08 -13.46 8.65
C LEU A 176 13.60 -13.43 9.05
N VAL A 177 12.76 -14.26 8.44
CA VAL A 177 11.33 -14.35 8.80
C VAL A 177 11.18 -14.84 10.24
N ASP A 178 11.91 -15.87 10.65
CA ASP A 178 11.91 -16.36 12.03
C ASP A 178 12.38 -15.29 13.03
N HIS A 179 13.43 -14.55 12.66
CA HIS A 179 13.90 -13.43 13.49
C HIS A 179 12.82 -12.33 13.63
N ILE A 180 12.14 -11.96 12.53
CA ILE A 180 11.02 -10.99 12.56
C ILE A 180 9.94 -11.46 13.54
N HIS A 181 9.56 -12.73 13.49
CA HIS A 181 8.55 -13.31 14.37
C HIS A 181 9.00 -13.33 15.84
N THR A 182 10.26 -13.68 16.11
CA THR A 182 10.80 -13.68 17.49
C THR A 182 10.85 -12.29 18.12
N THR A 183 10.88 -11.23 17.30
CA THR A 183 10.81 -9.84 17.77
C THR A 183 9.37 -9.32 17.91
N GLY A 184 8.36 -10.19 17.71
CA GLY A 184 6.95 -9.86 17.88
C GLY A 184 6.30 -9.14 16.70
N HIS A 185 6.96 -9.12 15.54
CA HIS A 185 6.45 -8.51 14.32
C HIS A 185 5.93 -9.56 13.34
N LEU A 186 5.13 -9.14 12.37
CA LEU A 186 4.71 -9.93 11.22
C LEU A 186 5.57 -9.61 10.01
N ALA A 187 5.87 -10.63 9.19
CA ALA A 187 6.67 -10.50 7.99
C ALA A 187 5.78 -10.23 6.76
N ALA A 188 6.02 -9.14 6.06
CA ALA A 188 5.38 -8.83 4.78
C ALA A 188 6.41 -8.73 3.65
N ALA A 189 5.98 -9.03 2.43
CA ALA A 189 6.84 -8.96 1.24
C ALA A 189 6.18 -8.24 0.06
N TRP A 190 6.97 -7.46 -0.69
CA TRP A 190 6.60 -6.76 -1.92
C TRP A 190 7.69 -6.91 -2.98
N THR A 191 7.50 -6.99 -4.26
CA THR A 191 6.27 -7.33 -4.97
C THR A 191 6.57 -8.64 -5.73
N PRO A 192 6.32 -9.83 -5.14
CA PRO A 192 6.53 -11.10 -5.83
C PRO A 192 5.39 -11.35 -6.81
N ASP A 193 5.68 -11.51 -8.12
CA ASP A 193 4.67 -11.70 -9.16
C ASP A 193 4.72 -13.08 -9.81
N THR A 194 5.69 -13.92 -9.45
CA THR A 194 5.77 -15.28 -9.96
C THR A 194 5.25 -16.31 -8.95
N ARG A 195 4.55 -17.33 -9.44
CA ARG A 195 4.05 -18.46 -8.64
C ARG A 195 5.18 -19.13 -7.83
N PHE A 196 6.37 -19.25 -8.43
CA PHE A 196 7.54 -19.84 -7.77
C PHE A 196 7.97 -19.00 -6.56
N THR A 197 8.12 -17.68 -6.73
CA THR A 197 8.54 -16.78 -5.64
C THR A 197 7.48 -16.73 -4.53
N MET A 198 6.21 -16.64 -4.88
CA MET A 198 5.12 -16.68 -3.90
C MET A 198 5.14 -17.95 -3.07
N LYS A 199 5.25 -19.13 -3.71
CA LYS A 199 5.36 -20.43 -3.01
C LYS A 199 6.56 -20.48 -2.07
N ARG A 200 7.72 -19.97 -2.51
CA ARG A 200 8.93 -19.90 -1.66
C ARG A 200 8.67 -19.06 -0.42
N LEU A 201 8.13 -17.86 -0.56
CA LEU A 201 7.87 -16.96 0.56
C LEU A 201 6.83 -17.52 1.54
N LEU A 202 5.76 -18.14 1.02
CA LEU A 202 4.75 -18.81 1.87
C LEU A 202 5.37 -19.96 2.68
N ARG A 203 6.25 -20.78 2.07
CA ARG A 203 6.98 -21.83 2.79
C ARG A 203 7.97 -21.30 3.83
N GLN A 204 8.50 -20.09 3.64
CA GLN A 204 9.34 -19.40 4.60
C GLN A 204 8.55 -18.83 5.78
N GLY A 205 7.21 -18.83 5.72
CA GLY A 205 6.35 -18.32 6.78
C GLY A 205 6.01 -16.83 6.67
N VAL A 206 6.16 -16.21 5.48
CA VAL A 206 5.79 -14.80 5.28
C VAL A 206 4.27 -14.65 5.42
N ASP A 207 3.82 -13.73 6.27
CA ASP A 207 2.42 -13.56 6.66
C ASP A 207 1.58 -12.82 5.61
N SER A 208 2.22 -11.92 4.86
CA SER A 208 1.55 -11.08 3.85
C SER A 208 2.39 -10.90 2.60
N LEU A 209 1.76 -11.04 1.43
CA LEU A 209 2.38 -10.78 0.13
C LEU A 209 1.60 -9.69 -0.62
N THR A 210 2.29 -8.58 -0.94
CA THR A 210 1.78 -7.54 -1.84
C THR A 210 2.23 -7.88 -3.26
N THR A 211 1.29 -8.07 -4.17
CA THR A 211 1.56 -8.58 -5.53
C THR A 211 0.68 -7.93 -6.58
N ASN A 212 1.20 -7.80 -7.82
CA ASN A 212 0.42 -7.46 -9.00
C ASN A 212 -0.46 -8.64 -9.51
N ARG A 213 -0.27 -9.84 -8.97
CA ARG A 213 -0.93 -11.09 -9.39
C ARG A 213 -1.72 -11.71 -8.22
N VAL A 214 -2.67 -10.94 -7.68
CA VAL A 214 -3.51 -11.40 -6.56
C VAL A 214 -4.32 -12.65 -6.91
N ASP A 215 -4.73 -12.81 -8.18
CA ASP A 215 -5.34 -14.00 -8.74
C ASP A 215 -4.48 -15.27 -8.52
N CYS A 216 -3.19 -15.14 -8.86
CA CYS A 216 -2.21 -16.21 -8.70
C CYS A 216 -1.99 -16.56 -7.23
N LEU A 217 -1.85 -15.53 -6.37
CA LEU A 217 -1.63 -15.71 -4.93
C LEU A 217 -2.83 -16.39 -4.27
N ARG A 218 -4.06 -15.96 -4.59
CA ARG A 218 -5.28 -16.60 -4.06
C ARG A 218 -5.39 -18.07 -4.45
N GLY A 219 -5.07 -18.41 -5.69
CA GLY A 219 -5.02 -19.82 -6.12
C GLY A 219 -3.95 -20.66 -5.40
N LEU A 220 -2.93 -20.03 -4.78
CA LEU A 220 -1.94 -20.72 -3.93
C LEU A 220 -2.41 -20.88 -2.48
N LEU A 221 -3.13 -19.89 -1.94
CA LEU A 221 -3.63 -19.91 -0.56
C LEU A 221 -4.85 -20.83 -0.38
N ALA A 222 -5.52 -21.22 -1.47
CA ALA A 222 -6.66 -22.14 -1.47
C ALA A 222 -6.25 -23.62 -1.57
N GLN A 223 -4.97 -23.95 -1.75
CA GLN A 223 -4.40 -25.30 -1.83
C GLN A 223 -3.93 -25.77 -0.45
#